data_5d4e8158bb6d2298ffbb442741c8904a
#
_entry.id   5d4e8158bb6d2298ffbb442741c8904a
#
_cell.length_a   1.000
_cell.length_b   1.000
_cell.length_c   1.000
_cell.angle_alpha   90.00
_cell.angle_beta   90.00
_cell.angle_gamma   90.00
#
_symmetry.space_group_name_H-M   'P 1'
#
loop_
_entity.id
_entity.type
_entity.pdbx_description
1 polymer ?
#
loop_
_entity_poly.entity_id
_entity_poly.type
_entity_poly.pdbx_seq_one_letter_code
_entity_poly.pdbx_strand_id
1 'polypeptide(L)'
;MITFKSFGIALALLTTTLLAANSQSGSAEPMSQNPAATADTKSMTLTRTFDAPVAEVWKHWSDSEKVMKWWGPTGFTSPLAKMDFREGGVSLVCMRAPKEFGGFDMYNTWTYKKIVPNERIEFTLNFSDKDGQKLDPAQMGLPPGIPKDVPHVITFKALGDHKTEMTVLESGYTTDQAVETSKAGMEQCLDKMAASLKK
;
A
#
# COMPACT_ATOMS: atom_id res chain seq x y z
N MET A 1 -1.08 26.95 1.22
CA MET A 1 -2.36 26.46 0.69
C MET A 1 -2.08 25.99 -0.74
N ILE A 2 -1.70 24.73 -0.90
CA ILE A 2 -1.28 24.14 -2.17
C ILE A 2 -2.47 23.33 -2.69
N THR A 3 -3.12 23.85 -3.72
CA THR A 3 -4.22 23.21 -4.41
C THR A 3 -3.66 22.15 -5.37
N PHE A 4 -3.89 20.88 -5.09
CA PHE A 4 -3.61 19.78 -5.99
C PHE A 4 -4.56 19.83 -7.18
N LYS A 5 -4.01 20.05 -8.39
CA LYS A 5 -4.76 19.88 -9.64
C LYS A 5 -5.03 18.40 -9.86
N SER A 6 -6.31 18.06 -9.99
CA SER A 6 -6.83 16.73 -10.31
C SER A 6 -6.13 16.11 -11.51
N PHE A 7 -5.58 14.93 -11.35
CA PHE A 7 -5.23 14.04 -12.45
C PHE A 7 -6.52 13.36 -12.94
N GLY A 8 -7.13 13.94 -13.96
CA GLY A 8 -8.26 13.35 -14.67
C GLY A 8 -7.77 12.34 -15.69
N ILE A 9 -7.95 11.06 -15.41
CA ILE A 9 -8.03 10.04 -16.47
C ILE A 9 -9.48 10.01 -16.89
N ALA A 10 -9.76 10.50 -18.10
CA ALA A 10 -11.08 10.49 -18.72
C ALA A 10 -11.53 9.04 -18.96
N LEU A 11 -12.64 8.64 -18.35
CA LEU A 11 -13.39 7.48 -18.76
C LEU A 11 -14.86 7.88 -18.94
N ALA A 12 -15.36 7.62 -20.14
CA ALA A 12 -16.63 8.07 -20.67
C ALA A 12 -17.84 7.58 -19.85
N LEU A 13 -18.74 8.53 -19.59
CA LEU A 13 -20.09 8.31 -19.07
C LEU A 13 -20.99 7.68 -20.13
N LEU A 14 -21.69 6.62 -19.77
CA LEU A 14 -22.97 6.26 -20.38
C LEU A 14 -24.05 6.30 -19.29
N THR A 15 -24.94 7.26 -19.42
CA THR A 15 -26.15 7.46 -18.62
C THR A 15 -27.26 6.53 -19.09
N THR A 16 -27.96 5.87 -18.17
CA THR A 16 -29.36 5.51 -18.37
C THR A 16 -30.12 5.70 -17.05
N THR A 17 -31.00 6.68 -17.10
CA THR A 17 -32.07 6.95 -16.15
C THR A 17 -33.16 5.89 -16.23
N LEU A 18 -33.68 5.44 -15.07
CA LEU A 18 -35.06 4.98 -14.96
C LEU A 18 -35.64 5.33 -13.60
N LEU A 19 -36.70 6.15 -13.64
CA LEU A 19 -37.56 6.55 -12.54
C LEU A 19 -38.60 5.45 -12.28
N ALA A 20 -38.87 5.09 -11.00
CA ALA A 20 -40.17 4.66 -10.58
C ALA A 20 -40.35 4.87 -9.07
N ALA A 21 -41.29 5.72 -8.73
CA ALA A 21 -41.81 5.93 -7.38
C ALA A 21 -42.77 4.80 -7.02
N ASN A 22 -42.77 4.35 -5.75
CA ASN A 22 -43.97 3.94 -5.10
C ASN A 22 -43.87 4.07 -3.57
N SER A 23 -44.82 4.81 -3.00
CA SER A 23 -45.02 5.04 -1.58
C SER A 23 -45.90 3.91 -0.99
N GLN A 24 -45.51 3.38 0.18
CA GLN A 24 -46.49 2.91 1.15
C GLN A 24 -45.94 2.95 2.59
N SER A 25 -46.76 3.47 3.46
CA SER A 25 -46.65 3.63 4.90
C SER A 25 -46.86 2.29 5.65
N GLY A 26 -46.16 2.10 6.78
CA GLY A 26 -46.51 1.00 7.73
C GLY A 26 -45.51 0.86 8.88
N SER A 27 -45.93 1.35 10.05
CA SER A 27 -45.66 0.89 11.43
C SER A 27 -44.22 0.66 11.89
N ALA A 28 -43.81 1.43 12.88
CA ALA A 28 -42.63 1.29 13.68
C ALA A 28 -42.67 0.05 14.59
N GLU A 29 -41.62 -0.77 14.52
CA GLU A 29 -41.21 -1.69 15.58
C GLU A 29 -39.77 -1.39 16.03
N PRO A 30 -39.39 -1.68 17.29
CA PRO A 30 -38.13 -1.19 17.84
C PRO A 30 -36.93 -1.93 17.20
N MET A 31 -36.08 -1.16 16.61
CA MET A 31 -34.84 -1.63 16.01
C MET A 31 -33.91 -2.23 17.06
N SER A 32 -33.80 -3.54 17.03
CA SER A 32 -32.62 -4.26 17.54
C SER A 32 -31.35 -3.63 16.93
N GLN A 33 -30.48 -3.12 17.78
CA GLN A 33 -29.16 -2.61 17.38
C GLN A 33 -28.36 -3.79 16.83
N ASN A 34 -28.27 -3.87 15.52
CA ASN A 34 -27.37 -4.78 14.84
C ASN A 34 -25.92 -4.29 15.10
N PRO A 35 -25.02 -5.12 15.66
CA PRO A 35 -23.64 -4.70 15.81
C PRO A 35 -23.09 -4.39 14.43
N ALA A 36 -22.34 -3.26 14.35
CA ALA A 36 -21.78 -2.70 13.14
C ALA A 36 -21.32 -3.78 12.17
N ALA A 37 -21.95 -3.83 11.00
CA ALA A 37 -21.47 -4.62 9.88
C ALA A 37 -20.00 -4.24 9.67
N THR A 38 -19.09 -5.18 9.87
CA THR A 38 -17.71 -5.04 9.46
C THR A 38 -17.75 -4.79 7.96
N ALA A 39 -17.39 -3.57 7.55
CA ALA A 39 -17.32 -3.22 6.13
C ALA A 39 -16.51 -4.30 5.44
N ASP A 40 -17.07 -4.87 4.36
CA ASP A 40 -16.43 -5.93 3.58
C ASP A 40 -15.17 -5.32 2.93
N THR A 41 -14.01 -5.51 3.58
CA THR A 41 -12.75 -4.92 3.15
C THR A 41 -12.08 -5.82 2.11
N LYS A 42 -11.52 -5.19 1.09
CA LYS A 42 -10.82 -5.84 -0.02
C LYS A 42 -9.32 -5.94 0.29
N SER A 43 -8.67 -6.88 -0.38
CA SER A 43 -7.23 -7.12 -0.26
C SER A 43 -6.58 -7.20 -1.62
N MET A 44 -5.31 -6.80 -1.69
CA MET A 44 -4.41 -7.03 -2.80
C MET A 44 -3.43 -8.13 -2.42
N THR A 45 -3.24 -9.10 -3.29
CA THR A 45 -2.19 -10.11 -3.16
C THR A 45 -1.33 -10.11 -4.41
N LEU A 46 -0.01 -10.08 -4.22
CA LEU A 46 0.96 -10.09 -5.30
C LEU A 46 2.09 -11.07 -4.96
N THR A 47 2.25 -12.11 -5.77
CA THR A 47 3.34 -13.09 -5.61
C THR A 47 4.38 -12.89 -6.70
N ARG A 48 5.66 -12.90 -6.32
CA ARG A 48 6.80 -12.72 -7.22
C ARG A 48 7.93 -13.66 -6.89
N THR A 49 8.57 -14.20 -7.92
CA THR A 49 9.81 -14.97 -7.78
C THR A 49 11.01 -14.09 -8.11
N PHE A 50 12.03 -14.14 -7.26
CA PHE A 50 13.31 -13.46 -7.44
C PHE A 50 14.42 -14.49 -7.61
N ASP A 51 15.33 -14.25 -8.55
CA ASP A 51 16.55 -15.06 -8.72
C ASP A 51 17.63 -14.57 -7.75
N ALA A 52 17.39 -14.80 -6.46
CA ALA A 52 18.25 -14.44 -5.35
C ALA A 52 17.96 -15.30 -4.12
N PRO A 53 18.95 -15.54 -3.24
CA PRO A 53 18.74 -16.19 -1.95
C PRO A 53 17.73 -15.45 -1.08
N VAL A 54 16.97 -16.18 -0.25
CA VAL A 54 15.94 -15.59 0.62
C VAL A 54 16.51 -14.50 1.55
N ALA A 55 17.72 -14.66 2.04
CA ALA A 55 18.39 -13.67 2.89
C ALA A 55 18.66 -12.34 2.16
N GLU A 56 18.93 -12.37 0.85
CA GLU A 56 19.12 -11.14 0.07
C GLU A 56 17.78 -10.44 -0.23
N VAL A 57 16.72 -11.20 -0.55
CA VAL A 57 15.37 -10.63 -0.72
C VAL A 57 14.88 -10.05 0.60
N TRP A 58 15.12 -10.72 1.72
CA TRP A 58 14.82 -10.25 3.07
C TRP A 58 15.50 -8.92 3.40
N LYS A 59 16.80 -8.78 3.10
CA LYS A 59 17.55 -7.54 3.31
C LYS A 59 16.92 -6.34 2.57
N HIS A 60 16.27 -6.56 1.44
CA HIS A 60 15.59 -5.49 0.70
C HIS A 60 14.39 -4.91 1.47
N TRP A 61 13.89 -5.59 2.48
CA TRP A 61 12.83 -5.11 3.36
C TRP A 61 13.33 -4.59 4.72
N SER A 62 14.53 -4.93 5.11
CA SER A 62 15.05 -4.68 6.47
C SER A 62 16.22 -3.68 6.53
N ASP A 63 16.94 -3.49 5.44
CA ASP A 63 18.12 -2.63 5.36
C ASP A 63 17.79 -1.30 4.67
N SER A 64 18.21 -0.18 5.28
CA SER A 64 17.94 1.18 4.79
C SER A 64 18.43 1.41 3.36
N GLU A 65 19.67 1.02 3.07
CA GLU A 65 20.26 1.26 1.74
C GLU A 65 19.58 0.41 0.66
N LYS A 66 19.15 -0.80 1.05
CA LYS A 66 18.41 -1.69 0.15
C LYS A 66 17.00 -1.17 -0.13
N VAL A 67 16.26 -0.74 0.91
CA VAL A 67 14.92 -0.14 0.76
C VAL A 67 14.96 1.06 -0.19
N MET A 68 15.95 1.94 -0.04
CA MET A 68 16.10 3.11 -0.90
C MET A 68 16.32 2.78 -2.39
N LYS A 69 16.67 1.55 -2.75
CA LYS A 69 16.87 1.15 -4.16
C LYS A 69 15.56 0.86 -4.89
N TRP A 70 14.50 0.50 -4.17
CA TRP A 70 13.29 0.00 -4.81
C TRP A 70 11.98 0.64 -4.35
N TRP A 71 11.94 1.26 -3.15
CA TRP A 71 10.71 1.87 -2.65
C TRP A 71 10.26 3.05 -3.53
N GLY A 72 9.00 3.00 -3.96
CA GLY A 72 8.40 3.92 -4.92
C GLY A 72 8.32 3.35 -6.34
N PRO A 73 7.22 3.63 -7.07
CA PRO A 73 6.98 3.11 -8.42
C PRO A 73 8.01 3.60 -9.43
N THR A 74 7.93 3.13 -10.67
CA THR A 74 8.83 3.52 -11.77
C THR A 74 8.89 5.04 -11.92
N GLY A 75 10.11 5.58 -12.06
CA GLY A 75 10.36 7.02 -12.12
C GLY A 75 10.54 7.68 -10.76
N PHE A 76 10.01 7.10 -9.68
CA PHE A 76 10.24 7.60 -8.34
C PHE A 76 11.59 7.15 -7.79
N THR A 77 12.17 7.99 -6.94
CA THR A 77 13.34 7.65 -6.11
C THR A 77 12.94 7.50 -4.65
N SER A 78 13.78 6.86 -3.85
CA SER A 78 13.58 6.80 -2.39
C SER A 78 14.77 7.49 -1.71
N PRO A 79 14.63 8.77 -1.35
CA PRO A 79 15.73 9.54 -0.77
C PRO A 79 15.96 9.27 0.72
N LEU A 80 15.04 8.56 1.38
CA LEU A 80 15.11 8.28 2.81
C LEU A 80 14.51 6.92 3.14
N ALA A 81 15.24 6.15 3.95
CA ALA A 81 14.72 5.02 4.71
C ALA A 81 15.41 5.00 6.07
N LYS A 82 14.69 5.39 7.12
CA LYS A 82 15.14 5.25 8.53
C LYS A 82 14.49 4.00 9.08
N MET A 83 15.25 2.90 9.14
CA MET A 83 14.72 1.61 9.55
C MET A 83 14.91 1.39 11.06
N ASP A 84 13.79 1.12 11.76
CA ASP A 84 13.76 0.54 13.11
C ASP A 84 13.12 -0.85 13.02
N PHE A 85 13.86 -1.77 12.35
CA PHE A 85 13.38 -3.09 11.95
C PHE A 85 13.39 -4.06 13.12
N ARG A 86 12.40 -3.93 14.00
CA ARG A 86 12.11 -4.83 15.14
C ARG A 86 10.62 -4.81 15.45
N GLU A 87 10.11 -5.84 16.09
CA GLU A 87 8.72 -5.84 16.56
C GLU A 87 8.46 -4.65 17.49
N GLY A 88 7.38 -3.91 17.24
CA GLY A 88 7.06 -2.64 17.89
C GLY A 88 7.85 -1.43 17.37
N GLY A 89 8.87 -1.63 16.52
CA GLY A 89 9.62 -0.53 15.91
C GLY A 89 8.81 0.19 14.82
N VAL A 90 9.23 1.41 14.49
CA VAL A 90 8.60 2.26 13.47
C VAL A 90 9.66 2.79 12.51
N SER A 91 9.63 2.30 11.28
CA SER A 91 10.47 2.83 10.20
C SER A 91 9.78 4.01 9.51
N LEU A 92 10.58 4.99 9.05
CA LEU A 92 10.13 6.09 8.20
C LEU A 92 10.79 5.99 6.84
N VAL A 93 10.00 5.86 5.80
CA VAL A 93 10.45 5.78 4.41
C VAL A 93 9.85 6.90 3.57
N CYS A 94 10.57 7.33 2.54
CA CYS A 94 10.12 8.38 1.62
C CYS A 94 10.25 7.88 0.19
N MET A 95 9.24 8.16 -0.63
CA MET A 95 9.36 8.12 -2.08
C MET A 95 9.20 9.53 -2.65
N ARG A 96 10.03 9.87 -3.64
CA ARG A 96 10.04 11.17 -4.31
C ARG A 96 9.59 11.04 -5.73
N ALA A 97 8.55 11.77 -6.09
CA ALA A 97 8.06 11.86 -7.45
C ALA A 97 9.12 12.47 -8.38
N PRO A 98 9.16 12.08 -9.65
CA PRO A 98 10.00 12.75 -10.64
C PRO A 98 9.57 14.22 -10.83
N LYS A 99 10.50 15.05 -11.32
CA LYS A 99 10.28 16.50 -11.44
C LYS A 99 9.08 16.85 -12.33
N GLU A 100 8.84 16.09 -13.39
CA GLU A 100 7.70 16.23 -14.31
C GLU A 100 6.34 16.03 -13.63
N PHE A 101 6.32 15.32 -12.49
CA PHE A 101 5.13 15.17 -11.63
C PHE A 101 5.17 16.07 -10.39
N GLY A 102 6.05 17.09 -10.40
CA GLY A 102 6.14 18.08 -9.32
C GLY A 102 7.17 17.82 -8.25
N GLY A 103 7.92 16.72 -8.32
CA GLY A 103 9.07 16.44 -7.42
C GLY A 103 8.72 16.36 -5.94
N PHE A 104 7.45 16.07 -5.58
CA PHE A 104 7.02 16.03 -4.19
C PHE A 104 7.49 14.76 -3.47
N ASP A 105 7.65 14.87 -2.16
CA ASP A 105 7.97 13.76 -1.27
C ASP A 105 6.70 13.19 -0.66
N MET A 106 6.59 11.86 -0.64
CA MET A 106 5.55 11.11 0.04
C MET A 106 6.18 10.20 1.08
N TYR A 107 5.86 10.45 2.34
CA TYR A 107 6.40 9.69 3.47
C TYR A 107 5.40 8.62 3.92
N ASN A 108 5.96 7.50 4.39
CA ASN A 108 5.20 6.42 5.01
C ASN A 108 5.92 5.96 6.28
N THR A 109 5.14 5.61 7.29
CA THR A 109 5.65 4.87 8.44
C THR A 109 5.26 3.40 8.32
N TRP A 110 6.18 2.50 8.74
CA TRP A 110 5.94 1.06 8.85
C TRP A 110 6.07 0.66 10.31
N THR A 111 4.95 0.35 10.95
CA THR A 111 4.92 -0.11 12.34
C THR A 111 4.89 -1.63 12.36
N TYR A 112 5.97 -2.26 12.80
CA TYR A 112 6.13 -3.72 12.77
C TYR A 112 5.34 -4.40 13.88
N LYS A 113 4.61 -5.47 13.52
CA LYS A 113 3.82 -6.30 14.44
C LYS A 113 4.49 -7.65 14.68
N LYS A 114 5.02 -8.26 13.61
CA LYS A 114 5.67 -9.58 13.67
C LYS A 114 6.82 -9.65 12.68
N ILE A 115 7.93 -10.23 13.12
CA ILE A 115 9.12 -10.47 12.31
C ILE A 115 9.61 -11.89 12.56
N VAL A 116 9.52 -12.75 11.53
CA VAL A 116 10.12 -14.07 11.53
C VAL A 116 11.21 -14.08 10.46
N PRO A 117 12.50 -14.14 10.84
CA PRO A 117 13.61 -13.96 9.92
C PRO A 117 13.55 -14.88 8.69
N ASN A 118 13.67 -14.30 7.51
CA ASN A 118 13.58 -14.96 6.20
C ASN A 118 12.25 -15.65 5.88
N GLU A 119 11.21 -15.46 6.69
CA GLU A 119 9.91 -16.11 6.50
C GLU A 119 8.77 -15.12 6.41
N ARG A 120 8.70 -14.14 7.33
CA ARG A 120 7.51 -13.29 7.45
C ARG A 120 7.79 -11.94 8.09
N ILE A 121 7.20 -10.88 7.50
CA ILE A 121 7.14 -9.53 8.07
C ILE A 121 5.67 -9.11 8.09
N GLU A 122 5.17 -8.68 9.26
CA GLU A 122 3.86 -8.03 9.37
C GLU A 122 4.04 -6.62 9.88
N PHE A 123 3.48 -5.67 9.17
CA PHE A 123 3.50 -4.26 9.58
C PHE A 123 2.23 -3.53 9.14
N THR A 124 1.98 -2.39 9.77
CA THR A 124 0.97 -1.45 9.30
C THR A 124 1.68 -0.27 8.64
N LEU A 125 1.36 -0.02 7.37
CA LEU A 125 1.78 1.19 6.67
C LEU A 125 0.77 2.30 6.95
N ASN A 126 1.29 3.49 7.26
CA ASN A 126 0.54 4.73 7.33
C ASN A 126 1.18 5.78 6.44
N PHE A 127 0.39 6.54 5.71
CA PHE A 127 0.86 7.79 5.12
C PHE A 127 1.21 8.76 6.22
N SER A 128 2.29 9.50 6.05
CA SER A 128 2.77 10.42 7.09
C SER A 128 3.41 11.67 6.49
N ASP A 129 3.68 12.64 7.35
CA ASP A 129 4.59 13.73 7.04
C ASP A 129 6.06 13.31 7.25
N LYS A 130 6.99 14.23 7.04
CA LYS A 130 8.43 14.02 7.22
C LYS A 130 8.85 13.71 8.66
N ASP A 131 8.01 14.00 9.63
CA ASP A 131 8.23 13.78 11.07
C ASP A 131 7.52 12.51 11.56
N GLY A 132 6.87 11.75 10.63
CA GLY A 132 6.20 10.49 10.92
C GLY A 132 4.79 10.65 11.50
N GLN A 133 4.21 11.86 11.48
CA GLN A 133 2.83 12.08 11.92
C GLN A 133 1.88 11.56 10.84
N LYS A 134 0.93 10.73 11.24
CA LYS A 134 -0.03 10.10 10.32
C LYS A 134 -0.86 11.15 9.58
N LEU A 135 -1.01 10.96 8.28
CA LEU A 135 -1.87 11.76 7.40
C LEU A 135 -3.06 10.91 6.93
N ASP A 136 -4.17 11.59 6.64
CA ASP A 136 -5.33 10.94 6.02
C ASP A 136 -5.11 10.82 4.51
N PRO A 137 -5.09 9.61 3.93
CA PRO A 137 -4.95 9.41 2.48
C PRO A 137 -5.98 10.20 1.65
N ALA A 138 -7.19 10.37 2.18
CA ALA A 138 -8.25 11.14 1.51
C ALA A 138 -7.89 12.63 1.33
N GLN A 139 -7.01 13.17 2.17
CA GLN A 139 -6.54 14.56 2.10
C GLN A 139 -5.30 14.72 1.21
N MET A 140 -4.71 13.60 0.76
CA MET A 140 -3.49 13.59 -0.06
C MET A 140 -3.77 13.49 -1.56
N GLY A 141 -5.04 13.51 -1.98
CA GLY A 141 -5.43 13.35 -3.38
C GLY A 141 -5.27 11.91 -3.90
N LEU A 142 -5.15 10.94 -3.00
CA LEU A 142 -5.11 9.53 -3.35
C LEU A 142 -6.51 9.02 -3.71
N PRO A 143 -6.62 7.91 -4.47
CA PRO A 143 -7.92 7.33 -4.79
C PRO A 143 -8.75 7.02 -3.53
N PRO A 144 -10.07 7.20 -3.57
CA PRO A 144 -10.93 6.84 -2.45
C PRO A 144 -10.87 5.34 -2.19
N GLY A 145 -10.95 4.96 -0.92
CA GLY A 145 -10.94 3.56 -0.50
C GLY A 145 -9.59 3.05 -0.02
N ILE A 146 -8.55 3.87 -0.02
CA ILE A 146 -7.29 3.57 0.66
C ILE A 146 -7.48 3.81 2.16
N PRO A 147 -7.25 2.80 3.03
CA PRO A 147 -7.43 2.96 4.47
C PRO A 147 -6.33 3.82 5.10
N LYS A 148 -6.60 4.40 6.26
CA LYS A 148 -5.59 5.14 7.04
C LYS A 148 -4.49 4.23 7.59
N ASP A 149 -4.85 3.01 7.94
CA ASP A 149 -3.97 1.95 8.37
C ASP A 149 -4.03 0.84 7.31
N VAL A 150 -2.93 0.60 6.60
CA VAL A 150 -2.84 -0.44 5.56
C VAL A 150 -2.04 -1.61 6.13
N PRO A 151 -2.69 -2.70 6.60
CA PRO A 151 -1.98 -3.89 7.04
C PRO A 151 -1.24 -4.55 5.88
N HIS A 152 0.02 -4.87 6.12
CA HIS A 152 0.88 -5.61 5.19
C HIS A 152 1.33 -6.91 5.82
N VAL A 153 1.34 -7.96 5.02
CA VAL A 153 1.96 -9.24 5.32
C VAL A 153 2.85 -9.61 4.16
N ILE A 154 4.15 -9.72 4.43
CA ILE A 154 5.14 -10.16 3.45
C ILE A 154 5.60 -11.55 3.88
N THR A 155 5.51 -12.53 2.98
CA THR A 155 6.01 -13.87 3.22
C THR A 155 7.10 -14.23 2.22
N PHE A 156 8.07 -15.01 2.68
CA PHE A 156 9.22 -15.44 1.90
C PHE A 156 9.32 -16.96 1.94
N LYS A 157 9.58 -17.56 0.79
CA LYS A 157 9.78 -19.00 0.65
C LYS A 157 10.99 -19.25 -0.24
N ALA A 158 12.01 -19.87 0.31
CA ALA A 158 13.16 -20.31 -0.47
C ALA A 158 12.74 -21.42 -1.46
N LEU A 159 13.08 -21.26 -2.72
CA LEU A 159 12.89 -22.26 -3.80
C LEU A 159 14.26 -22.85 -4.20
N GLY A 160 15.12 -23.15 -3.24
CA GLY A 160 16.52 -23.51 -3.38
C GLY A 160 17.45 -22.35 -2.99
N ASP A 161 18.75 -22.51 -3.27
CA ASP A 161 19.79 -21.61 -2.75
C ASP A 161 19.80 -20.23 -3.42
N HIS A 162 19.27 -20.10 -4.63
CA HIS A 162 19.36 -18.91 -5.46
C HIS A 162 18.00 -18.40 -5.95
N LYS A 163 16.92 -18.87 -5.36
CA LYS A 163 15.58 -18.45 -5.80
C LYS A 163 14.64 -18.30 -4.61
N THR A 164 13.85 -17.24 -4.61
CA THR A 164 12.89 -16.93 -3.55
C THR A 164 11.54 -16.56 -4.14
N GLU A 165 10.49 -17.21 -3.68
CA GLU A 165 9.11 -16.76 -3.86
C GLU A 165 8.75 -15.82 -2.71
N MET A 166 8.23 -14.65 -3.03
CA MET A 166 7.76 -13.67 -2.06
C MET A 166 6.33 -13.29 -2.38
N THR A 167 5.49 -13.22 -1.35
CA THR A 167 4.11 -12.74 -1.47
C THR A 167 3.90 -11.51 -0.61
N VAL A 168 3.30 -10.48 -1.20
CA VAL A 168 2.83 -9.27 -0.53
C VAL A 168 1.32 -9.35 -0.46
N LEU A 169 0.77 -9.24 0.75
CA LEU A 169 -0.64 -9.08 1.02
C LEU A 169 -0.87 -7.71 1.66
N GLU A 170 -1.72 -6.90 1.07
CA GLU A 170 -2.22 -5.64 1.64
C GLU A 170 -3.72 -5.74 1.81
N SER A 171 -4.27 -5.15 2.88
CA SER A 171 -5.70 -5.28 3.19
C SER A 171 -6.30 -3.99 3.72
N GLY A 172 -7.65 -3.98 3.86
CA GLY A 172 -8.38 -2.84 4.41
C GLY A 172 -8.92 -1.89 3.35
N TYR A 173 -8.74 -2.15 2.08
CA TYR A 173 -9.29 -1.34 0.98
C TYR A 173 -10.82 -1.43 0.92
N THR A 174 -11.48 -0.36 0.48
CA THR A 174 -12.95 -0.33 0.38
C THR A 174 -13.45 -0.22 -1.06
N THR A 175 -12.55 0.01 -2.03
CA THR A 175 -12.89 0.10 -3.47
C THR A 175 -11.94 -0.75 -4.31
N ASP A 176 -12.44 -1.22 -5.47
CA ASP A 176 -11.60 -1.94 -6.45
C ASP A 176 -10.52 -1.03 -7.02
N GLN A 177 -10.84 0.24 -7.25
CA GLN A 177 -9.88 1.23 -7.74
C GLN A 177 -8.67 1.39 -6.80
N ALA A 178 -8.89 1.40 -5.47
CA ALA A 178 -7.81 1.49 -4.50
C ALA A 178 -6.92 0.23 -4.54
N VAL A 179 -7.53 -0.96 -4.65
CA VAL A 179 -6.81 -2.23 -4.81
C VAL A 179 -5.95 -2.24 -6.07
N GLU A 180 -6.52 -1.89 -7.22
CA GLU A 180 -5.81 -1.87 -8.51
C GLU A 180 -4.67 -0.84 -8.51
N THR A 181 -4.91 0.34 -7.94
CA THR A 181 -3.87 1.38 -7.83
C THR A 181 -2.71 0.92 -6.96
N SER A 182 -2.99 0.32 -5.79
CA SER A 182 -1.95 -0.18 -4.90
C SER A 182 -1.17 -1.32 -5.56
N LYS A 183 -1.87 -2.27 -6.18
CA LYS A 183 -1.26 -3.38 -6.90
C LYS A 183 -0.32 -2.91 -7.99
N ALA A 184 -0.77 -2.00 -8.87
CA ALA A 184 0.05 -1.45 -9.94
C ALA A 184 1.30 -0.71 -9.42
N GLY A 185 1.17 0.02 -8.31
CA GLY A 185 2.30 0.67 -7.63
C GLY A 185 3.29 -0.33 -7.06
N MET A 186 2.80 -1.35 -6.36
CA MET A 186 3.64 -2.39 -5.76
C MET A 186 4.35 -3.24 -6.82
N GLU A 187 3.69 -3.60 -7.92
CA GLU A 187 4.32 -4.30 -9.06
C GLU A 187 5.56 -3.56 -9.57
N GLN A 188 5.45 -2.24 -9.76
CA GLN A 188 6.58 -1.41 -10.20
C GLN A 188 7.69 -1.32 -9.15
N CYS A 189 7.34 -1.25 -7.87
CA CYS A 189 8.30 -1.32 -6.78
C CYS A 189 9.08 -2.64 -6.82
N LEU A 190 8.40 -3.77 -7.01
CA LEU A 190 9.01 -5.09 -7.08
C LEU A 190 9.85 -5.30 -8.36
N ASP A 191 9.53 -4.61 -9.46
CA ASP A 191 10.39 -4.57 -10.66
C ASP A 191 11.73 -3.91 -10.34
N LYS A 192 11.72 -2.79 -9.61
CA LYS A 192 12.94 -2.12 -9.15
C LYS A 192 13.72 -2.98 -8.15
N MET A 193 13.03 -3.68 -7.24
CA MET A 193 13.66 -4.63 -6.33
C MET A 193 14.38 -5.73 -7.12
N ALA A 194 13.72 -6.34 -8.09
CA ALA A 194 14.31 -7.37 -8.94
C ALA A 194 15.53 -6.86 -9.70
N ALA A 195 15.50 -5.62 -10.19
CA ALA A 195 16.64 -5.00 -10.86
C ALA A 195 17.81 -4.74 -9.89
N SER A 196 17.52 -4.40 -8.63
CA SER A 196 18.55 -4.13 -7.62
C SER A 196 19.21 -5.39 -7.06
N LEU A 197 18.52 -6.54 -7.11
CA LEU A 197 19.06 -7.84 -6.71
C LEU A 197 20.07 -8.41 -7.71
N LYS A 198 20.10 -7.91 -8.95
CA LYS A 198 21.04 -8.36 -10.01
C LYS A 198 22.40 -7.67 -9.97
N LYS A 199 22.58 -6.70 -9.09
CA LYS A 199 23.82 -5.89 -8.93
C LYS A 199 24.58 -6.31 -7.68
#